data_4a3d60a4d24cdea136851bf6b39f394e
#
_entry.id   4a3d60a4d24cdea136851bf6b39f394e
#
_cell.length_a   1.000
_cell.length_b   1.000
_cell.length_c   1.000
_cell.angle_alpha   90.00
_cell.angle_beta   90.00
_cell.angle_gamma   90.00
#
_symmetry.space_group_name_H-M   'P 1'
#
loop_
_entity.id
_entity.type
_entity.pdbx_description
1 polymer ?
#
loop_
_entity_poly.entity_id
_entity_poly.type
_entity_poly.pdbx_seq_one_letter_code
_entity_poly.pdbx_strand_id
1 'polypeptide(L)'
;MNRRPLTRRAALAGMVGGLAIASGCAGIDPASYSAEKPVLDLKTYFNGDIDAWGVFQDRSGKVVRRFTVLMKCSWVGDTGTLDEDFIYSDGTKEKRIWTIRKLPAGRYIGTAGDVVGEAQGNSAGNALNWRYTLALKVDGTTWNVDFDDWMYLVDDRVMLNRATMSKFGVRLGEVLLSFTKR
;
A
#
# COMPACT_ATOMS: atom_id res chain seq x y z
N MET A 1 3.08 -71.15 52.04
CA MET A 1 3.87 -69.89 51.86
C MET A 1 3.99 -69.65 50.39
N ASN A 2 3.16 -68.75 49.84
CA ASN A 2 3.04 -68.56 48.41
C ASN A 2 3.29 -67.07 48.12
N ARG A 3 4.45 -66.72 47.55
CA ARG A 3 4.81 -65.37 47.17
C ARG A 3 4.42 -65.12 45.70
N ARG A 4 3.51 -64.20 45.46
CA ARG A 4 3.10 -63.76 44.12
C ARG A 4 4.06 -62.61 43.65
N PRO A 5 4.51 -62.58 42.39
CA PRO A 5 5.33 -61.48 41.86
C PRO A 5 4.46 -60.31 41.43
N LEU A 6 4.92 -59.10 41.75
CA LEU A 6 4.38 -57.80 41.33
C LEU A 6 4.79 -57.56 39.89
N THR A 7 3.84 -57.46 39.01
CA THR A 7 4.02 -56.99 37.61
C THR A 7 4.06 -55.45 37.58
N ARG A 8 5.22 -54.88 37.17
CA ARG A 8 5.39 -53.47 36.88
C ARG A 8 4.71 -53.14 35.54
N ARG A 9 3.61 -52.37 35.57
CA ARG A 9 3.03 -51.75 34.38
C ARG A 9 3.79 -50.46 34.11
N ALA A 10 4.59 -50.43 33.03
CA ALA A 10 5.17 -49.24 32.50
C ALA A 10 4.10 -48.42 31.77
N ALA A 11 3.78 -47.21 32.26
CA ALA A 11 2.94 -46.27 31.58
C ALA A 11 3.79 -45.49 30.58
N LEU A 12 3.60 -45.72 29.27
CA LEU A 12 4.10 -44.83 28.21
C LEU A 12 3.20 -43.59 28.17
N ALA A 13 3.71 -42.46 28.67
CA ALA A 13 3.10 -41.17 28.46
C ALA A 13 3.51 -40.69 27.04
N GLY A 14 2.58 -40.77 26.11
CA GLY A 14 2.71 -40.20 24.76
C GLY A 14 2.67 -38.69 24.83
N MET A 15 3.81 -38.03 24.54
CA MET A 15 3.93 -36.57 24.41
C MET A 15 3.41 -36.19 23.01
N VAL A 16 2.15 -35.79 22.92
CA VAL A 16 1.59 -35.18 21.69
C VAL A 16 2.11 -33.75 21.63
N GLY A 17 3.19 -33.54 20.90
CA GLY A 17 3.71 -32.21 20.56
C GLY A 17 2.74 -31.52 19.61
N GLY A 18 1.93 -30.59 20.12
CA GLY A 18 1.11 -29.70 19.33
C GLY A 18 1.99 -28.77 18.52
N LEU A 19 2.04 -28.94 17.18
CA LEU A 19 2.63 -28.01 16.25
C LEU A 19 1.71 -26.79 16.20
N ALA A 20 2.04 -25.72 16.93
CA ALA A 20 1.38 -24.42 16.80
C ALA A 20 1.75 -23.86 15.43
N ILE A 21 0.86 -23.98 14.45
CA ILE A 21 0.97 -23.28 13.17
C ILE A 21 0.74 -21.80 13.49
N ALA A 22 1.81 -21.03 13.60
CA ALA A 22 1.74 -19.58 13.62
C ALA A 22 1.25 -19.13 12.23
N SER A 23 -0.07 -18.97 12.06
CA SER A 23 -0.66 -18.30 10.92
C SER A 23 -0.26 -16.83 11.02
N GLY A 24 0.94 -16.48 10.55
CA GLY A 24 1.31 -15.10 10.31
C GLY A 24 0.25 -14.53 9.36
N CYS A 25 -0.37 -13.41 9.71
CA CYS A 25 -1.19 -12.63 8.78
C CYS A 25 -0.28 -12.20 7.63
N ALA A 26 -0.16 -13.04 6.60
CA ALA A 26 0.42 -12.63 5.34
C ALA A 26 -0.50 -11.52 4.80
N GLY A 27 0.05 -10.31 4.59
CA GLY A 27 -0.70 -9.23 3.96
C GLY A 27 -1.26 -9.69 2.61
N ILE A 28 -2.23 -8.96 2.07
CA ILE A 28 -2.81 -9.24 0.75
C ILE A 28 -1.70 -9.19 -0.30
N ASP A 29 -1.60 -10.22 -1.15
CA ASP A 29 -0.68 -10.26 -2.28
C ASP A 29 -1.40 -9.73 -3.54
N PRO A 30 -0.81 -8.78 -4.31
CA PRO A 30 -1.36 -8.34 -5.59
C PRO A 30 -1.69 -9.50 -6.53
N ALA A 31 -0.95 -10.59 -6.50
CA ALA A 31 -1.21 -11.78 -7.32
C ALA A 31 -2.63 -12.36 -7.15
N SER A 32 -3.28 -12.14 -5.99
CA SER A 32 -4.67 -12.56 -5.74
C SER A 32 -5.68 -11.88 -6.66
N TYR A 33 -5.31 -10.74 -7.28
CA TYR A 33 -6.15 -9.98 -8.22
C TYR A 33 -5.84 -10.29 -9.68
N SER A 34 -4.97 -11.26 -10.00
CA SER A 34 -4.48 -11.51 -11.36
C SER A 34 -5.57 -11.80 -12.41
N ALA A 35 -6.72 -12.33 -11.98
CA ALA A 35 -7.87 -12.59 -12.85
C ALA A 35 -8.80 -11.38 -13.04
N GLU A 36 -8.66 -10.34 -12.20
CA GLU A 36 -9.56 -9.19 -12.17
C GLU A 36 -9.34 -8.24 -13.34
N LYS A 37 -10.42 -7.56 -13.76
CA LYS A 37 -10.45 -6.62 -14.88
C LYS A 37 -11.11 -5.30 -14.46
N PRO A 38 -10.78 -4.19 -15.16
CA PRO A 38 -9.77 -4.04 -16.20
C PRO A 38 -8.34 -4.20 -15.66
N VAL A 39 -7.38 -4.57 -16.50
CA VAL A 39 -5.97 -4.69 -16.06
C VAL A 39 -5.39 -3.31 -15.82
N LEU A 40 -4.84 -3.09 -14.63
CA LEU A 40 -4.17 -1.85 -14.27
C LEU A 40 -2.74 -1.83 -14.81
N ASP A 41 -2.48 -0.90 -15.72
CA ASP A 41 -1.16 -0.52 -16.18
C ASP A 41 -0.96 0.98 -15.92
N LEU A 42 0.01 1.34 -15.07
CA LEU A 42 0.23 2.75 -14.70
C LEU A 42 0.55 3.63 -15.89
N LYS A 43 1.26 3.12 -16.91
CA LYS A 43 1.58 3.87 -18.12
C LYS A 43 0.33 4.20 -18.94
N THR A 44 -0.64 3.30 -18.96
CA THR A 44 -1.91 3.50 -19.64
C THR A 44 -2.83 4.41 -18.85
N TYR A 45 -2.93 4.20 -17.55
CA TYR A 45 -3.83 4.96 -16.69
C TYR A 45 -3.31 6.38 -16.45
N PHE A 46 -2.10 6.55 -15.93
CA PHE A 46 -1.48 7.84 -15.68
C PHE A 46 -0.82 8.42 -16.94
N ASN A 47 -1.62 8.69 -17.96
CA ASN A 47 -1.21 9.35 -19.18
C ASN A 47 -2.28 10.37 -19.60
N GLY A 48 -1.93 11.67 -19.61
CA GLY A 48 -2.84 12.80 -19.76
C GLY A 48 -3.22 13.42 -18.42
N ASP A 49 -4.36 14.12 -18.40
CA ASP A 49 -4.84 14.86 -17.22
C ASP A 49 -5.73 13.97 -16.35
N ILE A 50 -5.50 14.03 -15.03
CA ILE A 50 -6.25 13.27 -14.03
C ILE A 50 -6.66 14.21 -12.89
N ASP A 51 -7.91 14.13 -12.48
CA ASP A 51 -8.40 14.74 -11.27
C ASP A 51 -8.42 13.72 -10.13
N ALA A 52 -8.08 14.16 -8.92
CA ALA A 52 -8.20 13.32 -7.74
C ALA A 52 -8.73 14.09 -6.54
N TRP A 53 -9.44 13.35 -5.67
CA TRP A 53 -10.03 13.87 -4.43
C TRP A 53 -9.74 12.91 -3.32
N GLY A 54 -9.28 13.43 -2.17
CA GLY A 54 -8.91 12.58 -1.07
C GLY A 54 -9.18 13.16 0.31
N VAL A 55 -9.13 12.26 1.29
CA VAL A 55 -9.24 12.58 2.70
C VAL A 55 -8.16 11.88 3.50
N PHE A 56 -7.61 12.58 4.49
CA PHE A 56 -6.81 11.98 5.55
C PHE A 56 -7.72 11.62 6.71
N GLN A 57 -7.57 10.40 7.22
CA GLN A 57 -8.23 9.92 8.42
C GLN A 57 -7.19 9.59 9.48
N ASP A 58 -7.47 9.95 10.72
CA ASP A 58 -6.66 9.51 11.87
C ASP A 58 -6.94 8.04 12.23
N ARG A 59 -6.31 7.55 13.30
CA ARG A 59 -6.48 6.17 13.77
C ARG A 59 -7.91 5.81 14.15
N SER A 60 -8.73 6.79 14.52
CA SER A 60 -10.14 6.60 14.88
C SER A 60 -11.08 6.54 13.67
N GLY A 61 -10.57 6.84 12.46
CA GLY A 61 -11.36 6.97 11.24
C GLY A 61 -11.95 8.36 11.04
N LYS A 62 -11.64 9.33 11.93
CA LYS A 62 -12.10 10.72 11.79
C LYS A 62 -11.35 11.38 10.63
N VAL A 63 -12.09 12.01 9.71
CA VAL A 63 -11.49 12.84 8.65
C VAL A 63 -10.91 14.10 9.29
N VAL A 64 -9.59 14.28 9.14
CA VAL A 64 -8.84 15.40 9.70
C VAL A 64 -8.44 16.43 8.64
N ARG A 65 -8.34 16.03 7.36
CA ARG A 65 -8.01 16.93 6.26
C ARG A 65 -8.59 16.40 4.94
N ARG A 66 -9.04 17.28 4.05
CA ARG A 66 -9.46 16.95 2.68
C ARG A 66 -8.53 17.63 1.70
N PHE A 67 -8.45 17.09 0.49
CA PHE A 67 -7.65 17.69 -0.58
C PHE A 67 -8.16 17.32 -1.96
N THR A 68 -7.79 18.11 -2.94
CA THR A 68 -7.92 17.82 -4.37
C THR A 68 -6.55 17.82 -5.01
N VAL A 69 -6.39 17.06 -6.09
CA VAL A 69 -5.14 17.02 -6.86
C VAL A 69 -5.46 17.17 -8.33
N LEU A 70 -4.77 18.09 -9.01
CA LEU A 70 -4.70 18.14 -10.45
C LEU A 70 -3.39 17.49 -10.88
N MET A 71 -3.47 16.48 -11.74
CA MET A 71 -2.29 15.75 -12.17
C MET A 71 -2.10 15.89 -13.67
N LYS A 72 -0.87 16.18 -14.08
CA LYS A 72 -0.43 16.12 -15.48
C LYS A 72 0.56 14.98 -15.61
N CYS A 73 0.16 13.95 -16.33
CA CYS A 73 0.91 12.70 -16.43
C CYS A 73 1.40 12.51 -17.86
N SER A 74 2.66 12.10 -18.01
CA SER A 74 3.25 11.80 -19.31
C SER A 74 4.27 10.67 -19.20
N TRP A 75 4.51 9.97 -20.32
CA TRP A 75 5.46 8.88 -20.40
C TRP A 75 6.37 9.00 -21.61
N VAL A 76 7.67 8.74 -21.37
CA VAL A 76 8.68 8.59 -22.44
C VAL A 76 9.31 7.21 -22.27
N GLY A 77 9.08 6.34 -23.25
CA GLY A 77 9.44 4.92 -23.10
C GLY A 77 8.74 4.32 -21.87
N ASP A 78 9.49 3.73 -20.96
CA ASP A 78 8.99 3.13 -19.71
C ASP A 78 9.18 4.05 -18.48
N THR A 79 9.46 5.34 -18.71
CA THR A 79 9.59 6.33 -17.64
C THR A 79 8.43 7.31 -17.69
N GLY A 80 7.67 7.38 -16.59
CA GLY A 80 6.54 8.28 -16.40
C GLY A 80 6.88 9.43 -15.47
N THR A 81 6.31 10.59 -15.76
CA THR A 81 6.30 11.78 -14.89
C THR A 81 4.85 12.07 -14.49
N LEU A 82 4.56 12.11 -13.20
CA LEU A 82 3.27 12.52 -12.65
C LEU A 82 3.49 13.83 -11.90
N ASP A 83 3.04 14.92 -12.47
CA ASP A 83 3.12 16.27 -11.88
C ASP A 83 1.80 16.55 -11.16
N GLU A 84 1.84 16.62 -9.82
CA GLU A 84 0.70 16.67 -8.92
C GLU A 84 0.63 18.04 -8.23
N ASP A 85 -0.45 18.78 -8.43
CA ASP A 85 -0.78 20.03 -7.74
C ASP A 85 -1.87 19.77 -6.70
N PHE A 86 -1.51 19.79 -5.41
CA PHE A 86 -2.42 19.59 -4.28
C PHE A 86 -3.03 20.91 -3.80
N ILE A 87 -4.32 20.86 -3.48
CA ILE A 87 -5.03 21.94 -2.78
C ILE A 87 -5.76 21.33 -1.59
N TYR A 88 -5.36 21.75 -0.39
CA TYR A 88 -5.94 21.25 0.86
C TYR A 88 -7.11 22.10 1.35
N SER A 89 -7.95 21.53 2.21
CA SER A 89 -9.13 22.20 2.77
C SER A 89 -8.83 23.41 3.64
N ASP A 90 -7.59 23.57 4.11
CA ASP A 90 -7.08 24.74 4.82
C ASP A 90 -6.48 25.82 3.90
N GLY A 91 -6.56 25.63 2.56
CA GLY A 91 -6.02 26.52 1.55
C GLY A 91 -4.53 26.30 1.25
N THR A 92 -3.85 25.44 1.97
CA THR A 92 -2.45 25.07 1.70
C THR A 92 -2.33 24.44 0.31
N LYS A 93 -1.25 24.73 -0.39
CA LYS A 93 -0.92 24.14 -1.69
C LYS A 93 0.41 23.45 -1.60
N GLU A 94 0.51 22.30 -2.23
CA GLU A 94 1.74 21.52 -2.34
C GLU A 94 1.90 21.00 -3.76
N LYS A 95 3.13 20.76 -4.16
CA LYS A 95 3.48 20.13 -5.43
C LYS A 95 4.32 18.91 -5.19
N ARG A 96 3.98 17.81 -5.86
CA ARG A 96 4.79 16.59 -5.89
C ARG A 96 4.99 16.16 -7.33
N ILE A 97 6.19 15.78 -7.66
CA ILE A 97 6.50 15.23 -8.98
C ILE A 97 7.08 13.83 -8.76
N TRP A 98 6.33 12.82 -9.21
CA TRP A 98 6.84 11.46 -9.29
C TRP A 98 7.57 11.23 -10.60
N THR A 99 8.68 10.54 -10.51
CA THR A 99 9.30 9.85 -11.64
C THR A 99 9.12 8.36 -11.42
N ILE A 100 8.35 7.70 -12.28
CA ILE A 100 8.01 6.28 -12.18
C ILE A 100 8.66 5.53 -13.34
N ARG A 101 9.31 4.40 -13.05
CA ARG A 101 9.84 3.51 -14.07
C ARG A 101 9.09 2.17 -14.06
N LYS A 102 8.51 1.83 -15.20
CA LYS A 102 7.90 0.52 -15.44
C LYS A 102 8.98 -0.53 -15.65
N LEU A 103 8.83 -1.66 -14.99
CA LEU A 103 9.71 -2.82 -15.04
C LEU A 103 8.92 -4.04 -15.56
N PRO A 104 9.60 -5.13 -15.99
CA PRO A 104 8.92 -6.36 -16.38
C PRO A 104 8.04 -6.93 -15.27
N ALA A 105 7.05 -7.74 -15.65
CA ALA A 105 6.16 -8.50 -14.77
C ALA A 105 5.34 -7.63 -13.80
N GLY A 106 4.80 -6.49 -14.28
CA GLY A 106 3.91 -5.64 -13.47
C GLY A 106 4.59 -4.90 -12.32
N ARG A 107 5.92 -4.82 -12.33
CA ARG A 107 6.68 -4.10 -11.31
C ARG A 107 6.93 -2.66 -11.71
N TYR A 108 7.03 -1.79 -10.71
CA TYR A 108 7.34 -0.38 -10.86
C TYR A 108 8.27 0.07 -9.74
N ILE A 109 9.09 1.06 -10.03
CA ILE A 109 9.83 1.82 -9.02
C ILE A 109 9.57 3.31 -9.25
N GLY A 110 9.64 4.11 -8.19
CA GLY A 110 9.41 5.54 -8.31
C GLY A 110 10.16 6.35 -7.27
N THR A 111 10.40 7.61 -7.61
CA THR A 111 11.00 8.61 -6.73
C THR A 111 10.19 9.88 -6.77
N ALA A 112 10.16 10.62 -5.66
CA ALA A 112 9.65 11.99 -5.57
C ALA A 112 10.51 12.77 -4.57
N GLY A 113 10.37 14.10 -4.55
CA GLY A 113 11.24 14.96 -3.74
C GLY A 113 11.12 14.74 -2.23
N ASP A 114 10.00 14.21 -1.76
CA ASP A 114 9.70 13.89 -0.36
C ASP A 114 9.73 12.38 -0.05
N VAL A 115 10.08 11.54 -1.02
CA VAL A 115 10.25 10.09 -0.85
C VAL A 115 11.66 9.76 -0.40
N VAL A 116 11.77 8.97 0.65
CA VAL A 116 13.05 8.46 1.17
C VAL A 116 13.45 7.23 0.36
N GLY A 117 14.52 7.34 -0.42
CA GLY A 117 14.95 6.27 -1.33
C GLY A 117 14.02 6.08 -2.51
N GLU A 118 13.57 4.87 -2.77
CA GLU A 118 12.70 4.50 -3.88
C GLU A 118 11.39 3.87 -3.38
N ALA A 119 10.29 4.22 -4.00
CA ALA A 119 9.03 3.52 -3.88
C ALA A 119 9.04 2.26 -4.76
N GLN A 120 8.31 1.23 -4.33
CA GLN A 120 8.19 -0.05 -5.05
C GLN A 120 6.73 -0.40 -5.29
N GLY A 121 6.40 -0.81 -6.51
CA GLY A 121 5.07 -1.20 -6.91
C GLY A 121 5.00 -2.57 -7.57
N ASN A 122 3.93 -3.29 -7.26
CA ASN A 122 3.59 -4.54 -7.91
C ASN A 122 2.12 -4.52 -8.33
N SER A 123 1.83 -4.71 -9.62
CA SER A 123 0.47 -4.79 -10.13
C SER A 123 0.12 -6.20 -10.60
N ALA A 124 -1.13 -6.60 -10.38
CA ALA A 124 -1.72 -7.79 -10.96
C ALA A 124 -3.23 -7.58 -11.13
N GLY A 125 -3.77 -7.97 -12.29
CA GLY A 125 -5.17 -7.69 -12.62
C GLY A 125 -5.49 -6.21 -12.51
N ASN A 126 -6.54 -5.86 -11.78
CA ASN A 126 -6.97 -4.47 -11.60
C ASN A 126 -6.33 -3.77 -10.39
N ALA A 127 -5.39 -4.41 -9.69
CA ALA A 127 -4.81 -3.90 -8.45
C ALA A 127 -3.32 -3.58 -8.57
N LEU A 128 -2.88 -2.57 -7.80
CA LEU A 128 -1.47 -2.24 -7.56
C LEU A 128 -1.29 -2.06 -6.05
N ASN A 129 -0.23 -2.67 -5.50
CA ASN A 129 0.30 -2.29 -4.21
C ASN A 129 1.56 -1.45 -4.41
N TRP A 130 1.59 -0.27 -3.78
CA TRP A 130 2.66 0.73 -3.88
C TRP A 130 3.17 1.06 -2.49
N ARG A 131 4.46 0.86 -2.21
CA ARG A 131 5.06 1.05 -0.88
C ARG A 131 6.20 2.03 -0.93
N TYR A 132 6.21 2.97 0.01
CA TYR A 132 7.25 4.01 0.11
C TYR A 132 7.28 4.62 1.52
N THR A 133 8.33 5.36 1.81
CA THR A 133 8.47 6.16 3.03
C THR A 133 8.52 7.64 2.64
N LEU A 134 7.66 8.48 3.23
CA LEU A 134 7.67 9.92 3.05
C LEU A 134 8.39 10.61 4.21
N ALA A 135 9.20 11.62 3.89
CA ALA A 135 9.78 12.57 4.83
C ALA A 135 8.80 13.74 5.03
N LEU A 136 7.82 13.57 5.92
CA LEU A 136 6.78 14.57 6.21
C LEU A 136 7.29 15.63 7.18
N LYS A 137 7.06 16.90 6.84
CA LYS A 137 7.34 18.03 7.75
C LYS A 137 6.10 18.32 8.60
N VAL A 138 6.21 18.11 9.91
CA VAL A 138 5.15 18.38 10.89
C VAL A 138 5.74 19.22 11.99
N ASP A 139 5.23 20.42 12.21
CA ASP A 139 5.65 21.37 13.26
C ASP A 139 7.18 21.58 13.30
N GLY A 140 7.79 21.74 12.11
CA GLY A 140 9.23 21.98 11.98
C GLY A 140 10.12 20.74 12.09
N THR A 141 9.54 19.58 12.40
CA THR A 141 10.26 18.30 12.52
C THR A 141 9.97 17.42 11.29
N THR A 142 11.00 16.77 10.75
CA THR A 142 10.81 15.79 9.67
C THR A 142 10.55 14.40 10.25
N TRP A 143 9.44 13.80 9.82
CA TRP A 143 9.00 12.47 10.21
C TRP A 143 9.01 11.53 9.02
N ASN A 144 9.76 10.44 9.12
CA ASN A 144 9.65 9.36 8.14
C ASN A 144 8.42 8.52 8.48
N VAL A 145 7.47 8.48 7.54
CA VAL A 145 6.20 7.76 7.66
C VAL A 145 6.10 6.77 6.51
N ASP A 146 5.82 5.51 6.84
CA ASP A 146 5.67 4.44 5.86
C ASP A 146 4.24 4.42 5.32
N PHE A 147 4.13 4.30 4.00
CA PHE A 147 2.89 4.20 3.26
C PHE A 147 2.79 2.83 2.59
N ASP A 148 1.64 2.20 2.77
CA ASP A 148 1.22 0.97 2.07
C ASP A 148 -0.06 1.29 1.31
N ASP A 149 0.09 1.62 0.02
CA ASP A 149 -0.96 2.06 -0.88
C ASP A 149 -1.50 0.88 -1.66
N TRP A 150 -2.82 0.78 -1.68
CA TRP A 150 -3.54 -0.12 -2.56
C TRP A 150 -4.41 0.69 -3.52
N MET A 151 -4.19 0.48 -4.81
CA MET A 151 -4.95 1.09 -5.89
C MET A 151 -5.74 0.02 -6.62
N TYR A 152 -7.00 0.34 -6.94
CA TYR A 152 -7.92 -0.57 -7.62
C TYR A 152 -8.57 0.16 -8.80
N LEU A 153 -8.29 -0.31 -10.01
CA LEU A 153 -8.93 0.20 -11.22
C LEU A 153 -10.36 -0.34 -11.28
N VAL A 154 -11.34 0.55 -11.22
CA VAL A 154 -12.77 0.19 -11.22
C VAL A 154 -13.28 0.06 -12.65
N ASP A 155 -12.92 1.03 -13.49
CA ASP A 155 -13.21 1.08 -14.93
C ASP A 155 -12.06 1.84 -15.64
N ASP A 156 -12.21 2.13 -16.93
CA ASP A 156 -11.17 2.80 -17.72
C ASP A 156 -10.84 4.23 -17.22
N ARG A 157 -11.68 4.81 -16.39
CA ARG A 157 -11.57 6.19 -15.92
C ARG A 157 -11.34 6.33 -14.42
N VAL A 158 -11.94 5.46 -13.61
CA VAL A 158 -11.98 5.59 -12.14
C VAL A 158 -11.04 4.59 -11.49
N MET A 159 -10.18 5.09 -10.62
CA MET A 159 -9.33 4.28 -9.76
C MET A 159 -9.48 4.73 -8.31
N LEU A 160 -9.66 3.79 -7.41
CA LEU A 160 -9.74 4.01 -5.97
C LEU A 160 -8.40 3.66 -5.32
N ASN A 161 -8.00 4.45 -4.33
CA ASN A 161 -6.80 4.22 -3.56
C ASN A 161 -7.10 4.27 -2.06
N ARG A 162 -6.46 3.38 -1.34
CA ARG A 162 -6.39 3.38 0.11
C ARG A 162 -4.95 3.23 0.55
N ALA A 163 -4.40 4.24 1.22
CA ALA A 163 -3.05 4.25 1.75
C ALA A 163 -3.08 4.13 3.27
N THR A 164 -2.45 3.11 3.82
CA THR A 164 -2.23 3.00 5.27
C THR A 164 -0.92 3.71 5.62
N MET A 165 -0.99 4.64 6.57
CA MET A 165 0.16 5.35 7.12
C MET A 165 0.60 4.69 8.41
N SER A 166 1.89 4.39 8.55
CA SER A 166 2.46 3.81 9.76
C SER A 166 3.84 4.37 10.10
N LYS A 167 4.23 4.23 11.37
CA LYS A 167 5.58 4.54 11.84
C LYS A 167 5.97 3.54 12.90
N PHE A 168 7.16 2.94 12.76
CA PHE A 168 7.64 1.88 13.65
C PHE A 168 6.62 0.74 13.83
N GLY A 169 5.89 0.40 12.75
CA GLY A 169 4.86 -0.64 12.78
C GLY A 169 3.53 -0.21 13.42
N VAL A 170 3.41 1.02 13.93
CA VAL A 170 2.17 1.55 14.51
C VAL A 170 1.40 2.32 13.45
N ARG A 171 0.14 1.94 13.19
CA ARG A 171 -0.76 2.66 12.27
C ARG A 171 -1.05 4.06 12.82
N LEU A 172 -0.84 5.07 11.98
CA LEU A 172 -1.11 6.49 12.27
C LEU A 172 -2.47 6.93 11.75
N GLY A 173 -2.89 6.39 10.61
CA GLY A 173 -4.10 6.76 9.92
C GLY A 173 -4.16 6.18 8.53
N GLU A 174 -5.06 6.72 7.71
CA GLU A 174 -5.24 6.32 6.30
C GLU A 174 -5.48 7.53 5.42
N VAL A 175 -5.15 7.37 4.14
CA VAL A 175 -5.59 8.24 3.06
C VAL A 175 -6.54 7.45 2.18
N LEU A 176 -7.71 7.99 1.92
CA LEU A 176 -8.62 7.49 0.89
C LEU A 176 -8.58 8.48 -0.27
N LEU A 177 -8.44 7.99 -1.48
CA LEU A 177 -8.27 8.81 -2.67
C LEU A 177 -9.02 8.17 -3.85
N SER A 178 -9.69 9.00 -4.63
CA SER A 178 -10.31 8.63 -5.90
C SER A 178 -9.62 9.41 -7.02
N PHE A 179 -9.22 8.71 -8.07
CA PHE A 179 -8.72 9.30 -9.29
C PHE A 179 -9.75 9.18 -10.41
N THR A 180 -9.83 10.20 -11.25
CA THR A 180 -10.67 10.17 -12.44
C THR A 180 -9.91 10.72 -13.63
N LYS A 181 -9.76 9.90 -14.66
CA LYS A 181 -9.13 10.29 -15.91
C LYS A 181 -10.08 11.19 -16.71
N ARG A 182 -9.57 12.31 -17.23
CA ARG A 182 -10.31 13.25 -18.08
C ARG A 182 -10.51 12.74 -19.49
#